data_79eb29ffd08937c7511b8b5108f1c53b
#
_entry.id   79eb29ffd08937c7511b8b5108f1c53b
#
_cell.length_a   1.000
_cell.length_b   1.000
_cell.length_c   1.000
_cell.angle_alpha   90.00
_cell.angle_beta   90.00
_cell.angle_gamma   90.00
#
_symmetry.space_group_name_H-M   'P 1'
#
loop_
_entity.id
_entity.type
_entity.pdbx_description
1 polymer ?
#
loop_
_entity_poly.entity_id
_entity_poly.type
_entity_poly.pdbx_seq_one_letter_code
_entity_poly.pdbx_strand_id
1 'polypeptide(L)'
;TLSKGEVIGVFDADTQVKTDYLKIIMSYLRDDTDGVQSRVKMFNKDENYLTRMQHLEFASFGNTLIAKDNLGMTGFLGGNGQFVKKQSIIDCGKWDGFAVTEDLNLAVKILLAGGKIRYCGECAVYQEAVAKWKPLFRQRVRWAIGNFETLFVYLPVNIKAKIPIVKKMGIIEHISFYSFNLLIFFGFIITIVNAVSWFVFNNVTIIR
;
A
#
# COMPACT_ATOMS: atom_id res chain seq x y z
N THR A 1 16.88 -7.46 -16.90
CA THR A 1 16.00 -8.51 -16.37
C THR A 1 16.19 -9.77 -17.19
N LEU A 2 16.32 -10.93 -16.53
CA LEU A 2 16.40 -12.24 -17.21
C LEU A 2 15.05 -12.68 -17.83
N SER A 3 13.95 -12.04 -17.44
CA SER A 3 12.61 -12.33 -17.95
C SER A 3 12.49 -12.00 -19.43
N LYS A 4 11.95 -12.94 -20.22
CA LYS A 4 11.66 -12.79 -21.65
C LYS A 4 10.25 -12.26 -21.93
N GLY A 5 9.32 -12.35 -20.97
CA GLY A 5 7.94 -11.92 -21.12
C GLY A 5 7.77 -10.42 -21.23
N GLU A 6 6.69 -9.97 -21.83
CA GLU A 6 6.28 -8.57 -21.96
C GLU A 6 5.68 -8.01 -20.65
N VAL A 7 5.11 -8.89 -19.84
CA VAL A 7 4.51 -8.58 -18.54
C VAL A 7 5.20 -9.38 -17.47
N ILE A 8 5.52 -8.73 -16.36
CA ILE A 8 6.15 -9.34 -15.18
C ILE A 8 5.11 -9.42 -14.07
N GLY A 9 4.78 -10.64 -13.67
CA GLY A 9 3.97 -10.92 -12.48
C GLY A 9 4.84 -11.28 -11.29
N VAL A 10 4.49 -10.77 -10.11
CA VAL A 10 5.19 -11.04 -8.85
C VAL A 10 4.24 -11.71 -7.86
N PHE A 11 4.71 -12.77 -7.26
CA PHE A 11 3.98 -13.52 -6.24
C PHE A 11 4.90 -13.87 -5.09
N ASP A 12 4.38 -13.82 -3.88
CA ASP A 12 5.04 -14.36 -2.70
C ASP A 12 5.02 -15.90 -2.75
N ALA A 13 5.97 -16.54 -2.09
CA ALA A 13 6.14 -18.00 -2.16
C ALA A 13 4.96 -18.80 -1.60
N ASP A 14 4.16 -18.21 -0.72
CA ASP A 14 2.96 -18.78 -0.11
C ASP A 14 1.65 -18.48 -0.89
N THR A 15 1.77 -17.80 -2.03
CA THR A 15 0.61 -17.32 -2.79
C THR A 15 -0.15 -18.44 -3.49
N GLN A 16 -1.46 -18.40 -3.32
CA GLN A 16 -2.42 -19.24 -4.04
C GLN A 16 -3.32 -18.37 -4.90
N VAL A 17 -3.68 -18.85 -6.10
CA VAL A 17 -4.58 -18.18 -7.03
C VAL A 17 -5.62 -19.16 -7.58
N LYS A 18 -6.77 -18.65 -8.02
CA LYS A 18 -7.78 -19.43 -8.75
C LYS A 18 -7.36 -19.65 -10.21
N THR A 19 -7.93 -20.66 -10.85
CA THR A 19 -7.60 -21.05 -12.23
C THR A 19 -7.87 -19.97 -13.28
N ASP A 20 -8.84 -19.09 -13.04
CA ASP A 20 -9.23 -17.98 -13.91
C ASP A 20 -8.46 -16.67 -13.65
N TYR A 21 -7.61 -16.66 -12.62
CA TYR A 21 -6.90 -15.47 -12.13
C TYR A 21 -6.15 -14.72 -13.25
N LEU A 22 -5.31 -15.42 -14.02
CA LEU A 22 -4.53 -14.78 -15.09
C LEU A 22 -5.42 -14.18 -16.18
N LYS A 23 -6.52 -14.85 -16.52
CA LYS A 23 -7.48 -14.35 -17.52
C LYS A 23 -8.08 -13.01 -17.06
N ILE A 24 -8.47 -12.92 -15.79
CA ILE A 24 -9.08 -11.71 -15.24
C ILE A 24 -8.05 -10.60 -15.12
N ILE A 25 -6.87 -10.86 -14.51
CA ILE A 25 -5.87 -9.81 -14.30
C ILE A 25 -5.35 -9.22 -15.62
N MET A 26 -5.15 -10.06 -16.63
CA MET A 26 -4.69 -9.62 -17.96
C MET A 26 -5.72 -8.75 -18.68
N SER A 27 -7.03 -8.89 -18.41
CA SER A 27 -8.06 -8.01 -18.98
C SER A 27 -7.99 -6.57 -18.47
N TYR A 28 -7.29 -6.33 -17.36
CA TYR A 28 -7.02 -5.01 -16.80
C TYR A 28 -5.76 -4.35 -17.38
N LEU A 29 -4.82 -5.14 -17.93
CA LEU A 29 -3.59 -4.65 -18.57
C LEU A 29 -3.87 -4.23 -20.02
N ARG A 30 -4.62 -3.14 -20.18
CA ARG A 30 -4.91 -2.52 -21.47
C ARG A 30 -3.71 -1.69 -21.97
N ASP A 31 -3.81 -1.18 -23.20
CA ASP A 31 -2.72 -0.40 -23.81
C ASP A 31 -2.32 0.84 -22.97
N ASP A 32 -3.30 1.48 -22.32
CA ASP A 32 -3.13 2.65 -21.47
C ASP A 32 -2.76 2.33 -20.00
N THR A 33 -2.52 1.05 -19.66
CA THR A 33 -2.26 0.60 -18.29
C THR A 33 -0.85 0.02 -18.18
N ASP A 34 -0.05 0.53 -17.28
CA ASP A 34 1.35 0.13 -17.04
C ASP A 34 1.49 -0.99 -16.01
N GLY A 35 0.59 -1.01 -15.05
CA GLY A 35 0.56 -2.02 -14.00
C GLY A 35 -0.82 -2.29 -13.45
N VAL A 36 -1.00 -3.47 -12.87
CA VAL A 36 -2.24 -3.89 -12.19
C VAL A 36 -1.88 -4.57 -10.89
N GLN A 37 -2.57 -4.19 -9.83
CA GLN A 37 -2.53 -4.86 -8.53
C GLN A 37 -3.84 -5.64 -8.34
N SER A 38 -3.75 -6.90 -7.99
CA SER A 38 -4.93 -7.68 -7.61
C SER A 38 -5.25 -7.52 -6.12
N ARG A 39 -6.48 -7.89 -5.76
CA ARG A 39 -6.90 -7.97 -4.36
C ARG A 39 -6.07 -9.03 -3.62
N VAL A 40 -5.70 -8.74 -2.38
CA VAL A 40 -5.04 -9.68 -1.47
C VAL A 40 -6.02 -10.15 -0.41
N LYS A 41 -6.09 -11.45 -0.17
CA LYS A 41 -6.91 -12.09 0.86
C LYS A 41 -6.07 -13.06 1.68
N MET A 42 -6.44 -13.24 2.96
CA MET A 42 -5.76 -14.21 3.84
C MET A 42 -6.50 -15.54 3.81
N PHE A 43 -5.81 -16.65 3.48
CA PHE A 43 -6.45 -17.98 3.48
C PHE A 43 -6.60 -18.53 4.90
N ASN A 44 -5.72 -18.17 5.85
CA ASN A 44 -5.77 -18.57 7.25
C ASN A 44 -6.46 -17.54 8.16
N LYS A 45 -7.39 -16.72 7.63
CA LYS A 45 -8.05 -15.62 8.35
C LYS A 45 -8.75 -16.03 9.65
N ASP A 46 -9.17 -17.28 9.77
CA ASP A 46 -9.93 -17.80 10.91
C ASP A 46 -9.06 -18.49 11.97
N GLU A 47 -7.73 -18.48 11.82
CA GLU A 47 -6.79 -19.10 12.73
C GLU A 47 -6.77 -18.41 14.11
N ASN A 48 -6.73 -17.08 14.14
CA ASN A 48 -6.77 -16.31 15.37
C ASN A 48 -7.19 -14.83 15.11
N TYR A 49 -7.20 -14.03 16.18
CA TYR A 49 -7.57 -12.62 16.11
C TYR A 49 -6.64 -11.79 15.18
N LEU A 50 -5.32 -12.04 15.23
CA LEU A 50 -4.35 -11.30 14.40
C LEU A 50 -4.54 -11.57 12.91
N THR A 51 -4.80 -12.82 12.54
CA THR A 51 -5.03 -13.18 11.13
C THR A 51 -6.34 -12.61 10.61
N ARG A 52 -7.38 -12.55 11.47
CA ARG A 52 -8.64 -11.90 11.14
C ARG A 52 -8.50 -10.39 10.98
N MET A 53 -7.75 -9.74 11.87
CA MET A 53 -7.43 -8.31 11.75
C MET A 53 -6.75 -7.99 10.41
N GLN A 54 -5.71 -8.74 10.04
CA GLN A 54 -5.01 -8.54 8.78
C GLN A 54 -5.93 -8.75 7.58
N HIS A 55 -6.81 -9.75 7.62
CA HIS A 55 -7.79 -9.97 6.56
C HIS A 55 -8.73 -8.76 6.38
N LEU A 56 -9.24 -8.19 7.47
CA LEU A 56 -10.10 -7.00 7.43
C LEU A 56 -9.33 -5.75 6.95
N GLU A 57 -8.10 -5.58 7.41
CA GLU A 57 -7.21 -4.50 6.97
C GLU A 57 -7.01 -4.53 5.43
N PHE A 58 -6.63 -5.67 4.88
CA PHE A 58 -6.44 -5.82 3.44
C PHE A 58 -7.73 -5.69 2.63
N ALA A 59 -8.86 -6.14 3.19
CA ALA A 59 -10.16 -5.95 2.56
C ALA A 59 -10.55 -4.47 2.50
N SER A 60 -10.37 -3.73 3.59
CA SER A 60 -10.62 -2.29 3.67
C SER A 60 -9.71 -1.51 2.72
N PHE A 61 -8.41 -1.82 2.75
CA PHE A 61 -7.43 -1.22 1.85
C PHE A 61 -7.76 -1.46 0.38
N GLY A 62 -8.13 -2.70 0.01
CA GLY A 62 -8.54 -3.04 -1.34
C GLY A 62 -9.78 -2.28 -1.81
N ASN A 63 -10.77 -2.07 -0.93
CA ASN A 63 -11.96 -1.27 -1.26
C ASN A 63 -11.60 0.21 -1.45
N THR A 64 -10.65 0.74 -0.68
CA THR A 64 -10.12 2.10 -0.88
C THR A 64 -9.43 2.23 -2.23
N LEU A 65 -8.63 1.23 -2.64
CA LEU A 65 -7.96 1.25 -3.95
C LEU A 65 -8.95 1.17 -5.11
N ILE A 66 -10.05 0.40 -4.99
CA ILE A 66 -11.14 0.40 -5.99
C ILE A 66 -11.75 1.81 -6.11
N ALA A 67 -12.06 2.45 -4.99
CA ALA A 67 -12.64 3.78 -5.00
C ALA A 67 -11.69 4.81 -5.66
N LYS A 68 -10.40 4.75 -5.35
CA LYS A 68 -9.37 5.62 -5.95
C LYS A 68 -9.24 5.39 -7.45
N ASP A 69 -9.19 4.15 -7.92
CA ASP A 69 -9.14 3.83 -9.35
C ASP A 69 -10.35 4.38 -10.10
N ASN A 70 -11.55 4.23 -9.52
CA ASN A 70 -12.79 4.79 -10.08
C ASN A 70 -12.82 6.32 -10.11
N LEU A 71 -12.16 7.00 -9.19
CA LEU A 71 -12.03 8.46 -9.15
C LEU A 71 -10.91 8.98 -10.06
N GLY A 72 -10.24 8.12 -10.83
CA GLY A 72 -9.11 8.49 -11.69
C GLY A 72 -7.85 8.89 -10.90
N MET A 73 -7.78 8.54 -9.62
CA MET A 73 -6.56 8.70 -8.83
C MET A 73 -5.51 7.69 -9.34
N THR A 74 -5.13 6.72 -8.59
CA THR A 74 -4.24 5.64 -9.08
C THR A 74 -4.41 4.41 -8.20
N GLY A 75 -4.26 3.22 -8.80
CA GLY A 75 -3.90 2.04 -8.05
C GLY A 75 -2.44 2.12 -7.56
N PHE A 76 -2.06 1.22 -6.69
CA PHE A 76 -0.69 1.05 -6.21
C PHE A 76 -0.29 -0.41 -6.28
N LEU A 77 1.03 -0.67 -6.33
CA LEU A 77 1.59 -2.00 -6.28
C LEU A 77 1.90 -2.36 -4.81
N GLY A 78 1.63 -3.58 -4.43
CA GLY A 78 1.81 -4.10 -3.06
C GLY A 78 2.61 -5.39 -3.01
N GLY A 79 3.49 -5.62 -4.00
CA GLY A 79 4.36 -6.79 -4.08
C GLY A 79 3.63 -8.04 -4.55
N ASN A 80 2.77 -8.61 -3.71
CA ASN A 80 2.08 -9.84 -4.02
C ASN A 80 0.88 -9.66 -4.97
N GLY A 81 0.85 -10.38 -6.08
CA GLY A 81 -0.22 -10.31 -7.07
C GLY A 81 -0.21 -9.05 -7.93
N GLN A 82 0.96 -8.44 -8.11
CA GLN A 82 1.15 -7.32 -9.02
C GLN A 82 1.62 -7.80 -10.40
N PHE A 83 1.16 -7.11 -11.43
CA PHE A 83 1.55 -7.32 -12.82
C PHE A 83 1.94 -5.99 -13.44
N VAL A 84 3.10 -5.92 -14.06
CA VAL A 84 3.64 -4.68 -14.62
C VAL A 84 4.20 -4.95 -16.02
N LYS A 85 3.91 -4.07 -16.98
CA LYS A 85 4.55 -4.13 -18.29
C LYS A 85 6.06 -3.97 -18.14
N LYS A 86 6.82 -4.87 -18.75
CA LYS A 86 8.28 -4.84 -18.70
C LYS A 86 8.85 -3.51 -19.20
N GLN A 87 8.25 -2.96 -20.27
CA GLN A 87 8.68 -1.69 -20.82
C GLN A 87 8.50 -0.55 -19.80
N SER A 88 7.38 -0.47 -19.10
CA SER A 88 7.14 0.54 -18.06
C SER A 88 8.16 0.47 -16.92
N ILE A 89 8.60 -0.74 -16.54
CA ILE A 89 9.68 -0.93 -15.56
C ILE A 89 11.00 -0.36 -16.10
N ILE A 90 11.31 -0.57 -17.38
CA ILE A 90 12.55 -0.08 -17.99
C ILE A 90 12.52 1.45 -18.08
N ASP A 91 11.42 2.02 -18.54
CA ASP A 91 11.24 3.46 -18.78
C ASP A 91 11.29 4.29 -17.51
N CYS A 92 10.78 3.76 -16.39
CA CYS A 92 10.83 4.44 -15.10
C CYS A 92 12.16 4.25 -14.32
N GLY A 93 13.20 3.64 -14.94
CA GLY A 93 14.52 3.48 -14.35
C GLY A 93 14.73 2.16 -13.59
N LYS A 94 13.91 1.16 -13.90
CA LYS A 94 14.01 -0.23 -13.39
C LYS A 94 13.66 -0.37 -11.90
N TRP A 95 13.65 -1.62 -11.47
CA TRP A 95 13.48 -2.00 -10.07
C TRP A 95 14.68 -1.56 -9.24
N ASP A 96 14.41 -0.94 -8.10
CA ASP A 96 15.45 -0.59 -7.15
C ASP A 96 15.61 -1.73 -6.14
N GLY A 97 16.69 -2.49 -6.25
CA GLY A 97 17.00 -3.60 -5.35
C GLY A 97 17.45 -3.19 -3.95
N PHE A 98 17.67 -1.90 -3.70
CA PHE A 98 18.07 -1.38 -2.40
C PHE A 98 16.89 -0.75 -1.63
N ALA A 99 15.77 -0.49 -2.29
CA ALA A 99 14.57 0.04 -1.63
C ALA A 99 13.97 -1.00 -0.67
N VAL A 100 13.66 -0.59 0.56
CA VAL A 100 13.08 -1.47 1.59
C VAL A 100 11.69 -1.98 1.18
N THR A 101 10.94 -1.17 0.43
CA THR A 101 9.66 -1.51 -0.20
C THR A 101 9.78 -1.22 -1.70
N GLU A 102 10.35 -2.18 -2.42
CA GLU A 102 10.67 -2.05 -3.84
C GLU A 102 9.43 -1.94 -4.73
N ASP A 103 8.32 -2.51 -4.29
CA ASP A 103 7.00 -2.45 -4.92
C ASP A 103 6.41 -1.05 -4.86
N LEU A 104 6.41 -0.42 -3.67
CA LEU A 104 5.98 0.96 -3.48
C LEU A 104 6.87 1.92 -4.26
N ASN A 105 8.19 1.74 -4.21
CA ASN A 105 9.16 2.53 -4.97
C ASN A 105 8.88 2.46 -6.48
N LEU A 106 8.67 1.26 -7.02
CA LEU A 106 8.34 1.05 -8.43
C LEU A 106 7.01 1.72 -8.80
N ALA A 107 5.98 1.56 -7.97
CA ALA A 107 4.69 2.19 -8.20
C ALA A 107 4.80 3.71 -8.34
N VAL A 108 5.50 4.35 -7.40
CA VAL A 108 5.70 5.80 -7.41
C VAL A 108 6.48 6.25 -8.65
N LYS A 109 7.54 5.53 -9.06
CA LYS A 109 8.30 5.82 -10.29
C LYS A 109 7.41 5.78 -11.54
N ILE A 110 6.61 4.72 -11.70
CA ILE A 110 5.69 4.57 -12.83
C ILE A 110 4.70 5.75 -12.86
N LEU A 111 4.11 6.08 -11.71
CA LEU A 111 3.11 7.14 -11.62
C LEU A 111 3.70 8.54 -11.89
N LEU A 112 4.91 8.81 -11.39
CA LEU A 112 5.64 10.07 -11.65
C LEU A 112 6.07 10.21 -13.10
N ALA A 113 6.34 9.11 -13.81
CA ALA A 113 6.56 9.07 -15.25
C ALA A 113 5.28 9.30 -16.08
N GLY A 114 4.12 9.49 -15.42
CA GLY A 114 2.82 9.69 -16.08
C GLY A 114 2.03 8.39 -16.29
N GLY A 115 2.59 7.25 -15.95
CA GLY A 115 2.01 5.93 -16.10
C GLY A 115 0.72 5.74 -15.29
N LYS A 116 0.05 4.61 -15.52
CA LYS A 116 -1.24 4.25 -14.93
C LYS A 116 -1.17 2.88 -14.31
N ILE A 117 -1.52 2.80 -13.04
CA ILE A 117 -1.68 1.54 -12.31
C ILE A 117 -3.15 1.37 -11.97
N ARG A 118 -3.73 0.21 -12.32
CA ARG A 118 -5.11 -0.16 -12.03
C ARG A 118 -5.18 -1.10 -10.83
N TYR A 119 -6.34 -1.16 -10.19
CA TYR A 119 -6.62 -2.13 -9.15
C TYR A 119 -7.71 -3.10 -9.60
N CYS A 120 -7.39 -4.41 -9.63
CA CYS A 120 -8.33 -5.46 -9.96
C CYS A 120 -9.01 -6.00 -8.68
N GLY A 121 -10.25 -5.60 -8.45
CA GLY A 121 -11.08 -6.10 -7.35
C GLY A 121 -11.77 -7.45 -7.62
N GLU A 122 -11.83 -7.88 -8.89
CA GLU A 122 -12.58 -9.06 -9.34
C GLU A 122 -11.82 -10.37 -9.11
N CYS A 123 -10.48 -10.33 -9.14
CA CYS A 123 -9.65 -11.47 -8.78
C CYS A 123 -8.81 -11.20 -7.53
N ALA A 124 -8.35 -12.25 -6.88
CA ALA A 124 -7.56 -12.15 -5.66
C ALA A 124 -6.44 -13.18 -5.62
N VAL A 125 -5.31 -12.77 -5.04
CA VAL A 125 -4.31 -13.67 -4.49
C VAL A 125 -4.67 -14.00 -3.05
N TYR A 126 -4.35 -15.22 -2.64
CA TYR A 126 -4.53 -15.70 -1.27
C TYR A 126 -3.16 -15.97 -0.69
N GLN A 127 -2.83 -15.33 0.43
CA GLN A 127 -1.56 -15.48 1.14
C GLN A 127 -1.79 -15.83 2.60
N GLU A 128 -0.73 -16.23 3.30
CA GLU A 128 -0.77 -16.48 4.74
C GLU A 128 -0.70 -15.18 5.53
N ALA A 129 -1.66 -15.00 6.45
CA ALA A 129 -1.55 -13.93 7.45
C ALA A 129 -0.60 -14.35 8.57
N VAL A 130 0.15 -13.41 9.10
CA VAL A 130 1.09 -13.64 10.20
C VAL A 130 0.33 -13.92 11.50
N ALA A 131 0.46 -15.13 12.05
CA ALA A 131 -0.31 -15.56 13.22
C ALA A 131 0.28 -15.12 14.58
N LYS A 132 1.48 -14.52 14.61
CA LYS A 132 2.19 -14.15 15.85
C LYS A 132 2.57 -12.67 15.87
N TRP A 133 2.48 -12.04 17.05
CA TRP A 133 2.76 -10.60 17.23
C TRP A 133 4.16 -10.18 16.81
N LYS A 134 5.19 -10.91 17.23
CA LYS A 134 6.59 -10.51 16.99
C LYS A 134 6.96 -10.46 15.50
N PRO A 135 6.63 -11.48 14.67
CA PRO A 135 6.82 -11.38 13.22
C PRO A 135 5.95 -10.30 12.57
N LEU A 136 4.69 -10.15 12.99
CA LEU A 136 3.80 -9.11 12.47
C LEU A 136 4.37 -7.72 12.73
N PHE A 137 4.82 -7.44 13.95
CA PHE A 137 5.43 -6.16 14.30
C PHE A 137 6.68 -5.87 13.44
N ARG A 138 7.57 -6.86 13.25
CA ARG A 138 8.74 -6.68 12.37
C ARG A 138 8.35 -6.37 10.93
N GLN A 139 7.35 -7.05 10.41
CA GLN A 139 6.81 -6.79 9.07
C GLN A 139 6.31 -5.35 8.95
N ARG A 140 5.52 -4.87 9.92
CA ARG A 140 4.96 -3.51 9.94
C ARG A 140 6.03 -2.44 10.09
N VAL A 141 7.05 -2.68 10.91
CA VAL A 141 8.20 -1.78 11.03
C VAL A 141 8.94 -1.68 9.69
N ARG A 142 9.19 -2.78 9.00
CA ARG A 142 9.82 -2.79 7.68
C ARG A 142 8.99 -1.97 6.67
N TRP A 143 7.68 -2.16 6.63
CA TRP A 143 6.80 -1.40 5.74
C TRP A 143 6.77 0.09 6.08
N ALA A 144 6.77 0.44 7.37
CA ALA A 144 6.83 1.82 7.80
C ALA A 144 8.15 2.49 7.36
N ILE A 145 9.29 1.83 7.57
CA ILE A 145 10.62 2.33 7.13
C ILE A 145 10.61 2.60 5.63
N GLY A 146 10.18 1.64 4.81
CA GLY A 146 10.13 1.81 3.35
C GLY A 146 9.15 2.89 2.90
N ASN A 147 8.02 3.06 3.62
CA ASN A 147 7.07 4.15 3.35
C ASN A 147 7.69 5.52 3.66
N PHE A 148 8.38 5.68 4.81
CA PHE A 148 9.10 6.91 5.15
C PHE A 148 10.22 7.20 4.16
N GLU A 149 11.04 6.21 3.79
CA GLU A 149 12.06 6.36 2.77
C GLU A 149 11.46 6.89 1.46
N THR A 150 10.40 6.26 0.99
CA THR A 150 9.69 6.68 -0.23
C THR A 150 9.10 8.10 -0.09
N LEU A 151 8.52 8.43 1.07
CA LEU A 151 8.00 9.77 1.35
C LEU A 151 9.09 10.84 1.23
N PHE A 152 10.22 10.67 1.91
CA PHE A 152 11.28 11.69 1.89
C PHE A 152 11.93 11.84 0.52
N VAL A 153 12.09 10.75 -0.22
CA VAL A 153 12.69 10.80 -1.56
C VAL A 153 11.71 11.41 -2.58
N TYR A 154 10.46 10.97 -2.59
CA TYR A 154 9.55 11.30 -3.70
C TYR A 154 8.56 12.43 -3.43
N LEU A 155 8.35 12.88 -2.19
CA LEU A 155 7.46 14.02 -1.93
C LEU A 155 7.89 15.30 -2.68
N PRO A 156 9.17 15.73 -2.63
CA PRO A 156 9.60 16.92 -3.38
C PRO A 156 9.54 16.71 -4.89
N VAL A 157 9.76 15.49 -5.37
CA VAL A 157 9.65 15.14 -6.79
C VAL A 157 8.19 15.20 -7.25
N ASN A 158 7.27 14.64 -6.46
CA ASN A 158 5.85 14.63 -6.76
C ASN A 158 5.26 16.04 -6.81
N ILE A 159 5.64 16.94 -5.90
CA ILE A 159 5.19 18.33 -5.90
C ILE A 159 5.57 19.01 -7.21
N LYS A 160 6.79 18.80 -7.72
CA LYS A 160 7.31 19.39 -8.94
C LYS A 160 6.87 18.68 -10.23
N ALA A 161 6.38 17.45 -10.15
CA ALA A 161 6.00 16.64 -11.31
C ALA A 161 4.89 17.31 -12.14
N LYS A 162 4.96 17.18 -13.46
CA LYS A 162 3.95 17.69 -14.39
C LYS A 162 2.87 16.62 -14.67
N ILE A 163 2.20 16.16 -13.63
CA ILE A 163 1.10 15.18 -13.68
C ILE A 163 -0.19 15.80 -13.11
N PRO A 164 -1.38 15.26 -13.42
CA PRO A 164 -2.65 15.76 -12.90
C PRO A 164 -2.68 15.83 -11.38
N ILE A 165 -3.30 16.86 -10.81
CA ILE A 165 -3.36 17.10 -9.36
C ILE A 165 -3.97 15.90 -8.61
N VAL A 166 -4.99 15.25 -9.20
CA VAL A 166 -5.64 14.08 -8.64
C VAL A 166 -4.64 12.92 -8.45
N LYS A 167 -3.76 12.69 -9.43
CA LYS A 167 -2.67 11.71 -9.31
C LYS A 167 -1.66 12.10 -8.22
N LYS A 168 -1.27 13.39 -8.16
CA LYS A 168 -0.38 13.88 -7.09
C LYS A 168 -0.94 13.61 -5.70
N MET A 169 -2.23 13.92 -5.50
CA MET A 169 -2.90 13.67 -4.23
C MET A 169 -2.93 12.18 -3.88
N GLY A 170 -3.20 11.30 -4.86
CA GLY A 170 -3.18 9.86 -4.67
C GLY A 170 -1.79 9.34 -4.26
N ILE A 171 -0.73 9.86 -4.88
CA ILE A 171 0.65 9.50 -4.51
C ILE A 171 0.97 9.98 -3.08
N ILE A 172 0.70 11.26 -2.76
CA ILE A 172 0.95 11.83 -1.43
C ILE A 172 0.24 11.04 -0.35
N GLU A 173 -1.05 10.77 -0.53
CA GLU A 173 -1.83 10.02 0.44
C GLU A 173 -1.22 8.64 0.70
N HIS A 174 -0.79 7.95 -0.34
CA HIS A 174 -0.23 6.61 -0.21
C HIS A 174 1.16 6.60 0.46
N ILE A 175 2.09 7.46 0.02
CA ILE A 175 3.43 7.56 0.63
C ILE A 175 3.42 8.19 2.02
N SER A 176 2.35 8.88 2.42
CA SER A 176 2.19 9.48 3.75
C SER A 176 1.38 8.61 4.72
N PHE A 177 0.94 7.42 4.31
CA PHE A 177 0.03 6.58 5.09
C PHE A 177 0.50 6.33 6.52
N TYR A 178 1.74 5.91 6.71
CA TYR A 178 2.30 5.68 8.05
C TYR A 178 2.54 6.97 8.84
N SER A 179 2.90 8.06 8.17
CA SER A 179 3.07 9.37 8.80
C SER A 179 1.75 9.90 9.37
N PHE A 180 0.66 9.80 8.60
CA PHE A 180 -0.67 10.18 9.08
C PHE A 180 -1.12 9.35 10.27
N ASN A 181 -0.93 8.03 10.23
CA ASN A 181 -1.28 7.16 11.35
C ASN A 181 -0.49 7.52 12.62
N LEU A 182 0.79 7.85 12.51
CA LEU A 182 1.59 8.34 13.65
C LEU A 182 1.07 9.67 14.20
N LEU A 183 0.75 10.63 13.33
CA LEU A 183 0.19 11.91 13.76
C LEU A 183 -1.14 11.74 14.51
N ILE A 184 -2.03 10.90 14.00
CA ILE A 184 -3.30 10.56 14.66
C ILE A 184 -3.04 9.91 16.02
N PHE A 185 -2.11 8.97 16.11
CA PHE A 185 -1.75 8.29 17.36
C PHE A 185 -1.22 9.27 18.41
N PHE A 186 -0.29 10.15 18.04
CA PHE A 186 0.24 11.17 18.96
C PHE A 186 -0.83 12.20 19.34
N GLY A 187 -1.67 12.62 18.40
CA GLY A 187 -2.79 13.51 18.67
C GLY A 187 -3.77 12.91 19.70
N PHE A 188 -4.04 11.60 19.58
CA PHE A 188 -4.87 10.87 20.54
C PHE A 188 -4.23 10.81 21.94
N ILE A 189 -2.93 10.52 22.04
CA ILE A 189 -2.18 10.54 23.31
C ILE A 189 -2.24 11.94 23.95
N ILE A 190 -1.97 12.99 23.19
CA ILE A 190 -2.01 14.38 23.68
C ILE A 190 -3.42 14.71 24.22
N THR A 191 -4.45 14.29 23.50
CA THR A 191 -5.86 14.49 23.93
C THR A 191 -6.15 13.80 25.25
N ILE A 192 -5.71 12.55 25.41
CA ILE A 192 -5.87 11.80 26.68
C ILE A 192 -5.11 12.51 27.82
N VAL A 193 -3.87 12.88 27.59
CA VAL A 193 -3.05 13.58 28.61
C VAL A 193 -3.71 14.89 29.04
N ASN A 194 -4.21 15.68 28.08
CA ASN A 194 -4.91 16.92 28.36
C ASN A 194 -6.22 16.67 29.15
N ALA A 195 -7.02 15.65 28.77
CA ALA A 195 -8.24 15.32 29.48
C ALA A 195 -7.98 14.87 30.93
N VAL A 196 -6.97 14.01 31.13
CA VAL A 196 -6.56 13.57 32.48
C VAL A 196 -6.04 14.75 33.32
N SER A 197 -5.20 15.58 32.74
CA SER A 197 -4.67 16.76 33.40
C SER A 197 -5.80 17.71 33.83
N TRP A 198 -6.73 18.00 32.93
CA TRP A 198 -7.92 18.82 33.22
C TRP A 198 -8.74 18.23 34.36
N PHE A 199 -9.01 16.94 34.34
CA PHE A 199 -9.75 16.25 35.38
C PHE A 199 -9.06 16.32 36.73
N VAL A 200 -7.76 16.07 36.80
CA VAL A 200 -6.96 16.12 38.02
C VAL A 200 -6.95 17.55 38.60
N PHE A 201 -6.64 18.56 37.77
CA PHE A 201 -6.56 19.95 38.23
C PHE A 201 -7.90 20.50 38.73
N ASN A 202 -9.02 20.17 38.05
CA ASN A 202 -10.33 20.65 38.47
C ASN A 202 -10.92 19.90 39.69
N ASN A 203 -10.52 18.65 39.95
CA ASN A 203 -11.01 17.92 41.12
C ASN A 203 -10.11 18.07 42.34
N VAL A 204 -8.82 18.40 42.21
CA VAL A 204 -7.93 18.70 43.36
C VAL A 204 -8.18 20.09 43.95
N THR A 205 -8.71 21.03 43.16
CA THR A 205 -9.09 22.37 43.66
C THR A 205 -10.38 22.38 44.49
N ILE A 206 -11.18 21.30 44.45
CA ILE A 206 -12.42 21.20 45.24
C ILE A 206 -12.18 20.64 46.67
N ILE A 207 -10.98 20.17 46.96
CA ILE A 207 -10.61 19.59 48.29
C ILE A 207 -9.81 20.59 49.19
N ARG A 208 -9.82 21.88 48.84
CA ARG A 208 -9.31 22.95 49.71
C ARG A 208 -10.49 23.82 50.22
#